data_1dd7a72218dac67922239fe72796b2f7
#
_entry.id   1dd7a72218dac67922239fe72796b2f7
#
_cell.length_a   1.000
_cell.length_b   1.000
_cell.length_c   1.000
_cell.angle_alpha   90.00
_cell.angle_beta   90.00
_cell.angle_gamma   90.00
#
_symmetry.space_group_name_H-M   'P 1'
#
loop_
_entity.id
_entity.type
_entity.pdbx_description
1 polymer ?
#
loop_
_entity_poly.entity_id
_entity_poly.type
_entity_poly.pdbx_seq_one_letter_code
_entity_poly.pdbx_strand_id
1 'polypeptide(L)'
;MPKQFVELLGIPILWWSVRAFHAADPDTHIVIVMNPSFWDDWDIIYSELPEEDRRIPLQLFCGGRSRTESVWNGIMDLPHDADTLIAVHDAARPLITKEMVAELWKTAEDKGSAVPCVEEVNSLRVKDDGDTRPVDRADYLVVQTPQVFRADILHEAYVKRDPEAKFTDDASLVQQAGYDITVAPGIPENIKVTNPMDFAVAEAIMRYQTDKKRD
;
A
#
# COMPACT_ATOMS: atom_id res chain seq x y z
N MET A 1 18.18 -2.03 -10.70
CA MET A 1 17.73 -1.84 -9.29
C MET A 1 16.21 -1.64 -9.28
N PRO A 2 15.48 -2.34 -8.43
CA PRO A 2 14.03 -2.15 -8.29
C PRO A 2 13.68 -0.71 -7.87
N LYS A 3 12.56 -0.20 -8.38
CA LYS A 3 12.14 1.21 -8.13
C LYS A 3 11.92 1.54 -6.64
N GLN A 4 11.50 0.56 -5.83
CA GLN A 4 11.29 0.74 -4.39
C GLN A 4 12.58 0.98 -3.60
N PHE A 5 13.72 0.70 -4.19
CA PHE A 5 15.05 0.96 -3.63
C PHE A 5 15.67 2.28 -4.13
N VAL A 6 15.05 2.92 -5.12
CA VAL A 6 15.51 4.24 -5.56
C VAL A 6 15.24 5.25 -4.44
N GLU A 7 16.22 6.11 -4.20
CA GLU A 7 16.15 7.10 -3.14
C GLU A 7 15.25 8.29 -3.52
N LEU A 8 14.47 8.72 -2.56
CA LEU A 8 13.72 9.96 -2.56
C LEU A 8 14.20 10.78 -1.36
N LEU A 9 14.82 11.93 -1.61
CA LEU A 9 15.49 12.74 -0.58
C LEU A 9 16.53 11.95 0.25
N GLY A 10 17.31 11.09 -0.39
CA GLY A 10 18.38 10.30 0.24
C GLY A 10 17.90 9.09 1.05
N ILE A 11 16.62 8.71 0.93
CA ILE A 11 16.03 7.54 1.61
C ILE A 11 15.29 6.69 0.57
N PRO A 12 15.46 5.35 0.55
CA PRO A 12 14.71 4.47 -0.35
C PRO A 12 13.19 4.68 -0.24
N ILE A 13 12.47 4.70 -1.37
CA ILE A 13 11.04 5.06 -1.36
C ILE A 13 10.21 4.15 -0.47
N LEU A 14 10.52 2.85 -0.38
CA LEU A 14 9.80 1.93 0.51
C LEU A 14 9.94 2.32 1.99
N TRP A 15 11.09 2.93 2.37
CA TRP A 15 11.39 3.27 3.76
C TRP A 15 10.53 4.42 4.30
N TRP A 16 10.07 5.29 3.42
CA TRP A 16 9.11 6.32 3.79
C TRP A 16 7.80 5.73 4.31
N SER A 17 7.34 4.62 3.68
CA SER A 17 6.17 3.89 4.16
C SER A 17 6.43 3.22 5.50
N VAL A 18 7.60 2.56 5.68
CA VAL A 18 8.00 1.95 6.96
C VAL A 18 7.98 2.98 8.08
N ARG A 19 8.57 4.16 7.86
CA ARG A 19 8.54 5.28 8.82
C ARG A 19 7.13 5.74 9.15
N ALA A 20 6.25 5.83 8.16
CA ALA A 20 4.88 6.29 8.37
C ALA A 20 4.06 5.32 9.22
N PHE A 21 4.18 4.00 8.97
CA PHE A 21 3.54 2.97 9.78
C PHE A 21 4.07 2.96 11.20
N HIS A 22 5.39 2.93 11.39
CA HIS A 22 6.01 2.95 12.72
C HIS A 22 5.69 4.24 13.49
N ALA A 23 5.56 5.37 12.82
CA ALA A 23 5.16 6.63 13.44
C ALA A 23 3.68 6.70 13.80
N ALA A 24 2.82 5.92 13.11
CA ALA A 24 1.41 5.81 13.44
C ALA A 24 1.19 4.93 14.68
N ASP A 25 1.91 3.82 14.74
CA ASP A 25 1.93 2.90 15.88
C ASP A 25 3.29 2.18 15.93
N PRO A 26 4.13 2.48 16.95
CA PRO A 26 5.44 1.83 17.12
C PRO A 26 5.38 0.31 17.35
N ASP A 27 4.24 -0.21 17.80
CA ASP A 27 4.04 -1.64 18.02
C ASP A 27 3.58 -2.38 16.74
N THR A 28 3.39 -1.66 15.63
CA THR A 28 3.03 -2.26 14.34
C THR A 28 4.09 -3.27 13.90
N HIS A 29 3.68 -4.51 13.69
CA HIS A 29 4.52 -5.55 13.09
C HIS A 29 4.65 -5.32 11.58
N ILE A 30 5.83 -4.95 11.11
CA ILE A 30 6.10 -4.62 9.71
C ILE A 30 6.70 -5.83 8.98
N VAL A 31 6.03 -6.25 7.91
CA VAL A 31 6.49 -7.30 7.02
C VAL A 31 6.81 -6.72 5.64
N ILE A 32 8.02 -6.90 5.17
CA ILE A 32 8.43 -6.55 3.82
C ILE A 32 8.48 -7.82 2.97
N VAL A 33 7.69 -7.84 1.91
CA VAL A 33 7.64 -8.97 0.98
C VAL A 33 8.37 -8.59 -0.30
N MET A 34 9.45 -9.29 -0.63
CA MET A 34 10.23 -9.00 -1.81
C MET A 34 10.74 -10.26 -2.52
N ASN A 35 11.02 -10.13 -3.81
CA ASN A 35 11.64 -11.21 -4.57
C ASN A 35 13.02 -11.52 -4.00
N PRO A 36 13.34 -12.80 -3.71
CA PRO A 36 14.64 -13.21 -3.14
C PRO A 36 15.86 -12.75 -3.96
N SER A 37 15.70 -12.53 -5.26
CA SER A 37 16.80 -12.00 -6.10
C SER A 37 17.29 -10.60 -5.71
N PHE A 38 16.58 -9.91 -4.82
CA PHE A 38 16.94 -8.58 -4.32
C PHE A 38 17.40 -8.56 -2.86
N TRP A 39 17.62 -9.71 -2.25
CA TRP A 39 18.06 -9.77 -0.86
C TRP A 39 19.46 -9.21 -0.66
N ASP A 40 20.40 -9.50 -1.58
CA ASP A 40 21.74 -8.92 -1.53
C ASP A 40 21.71 -7.39 -1.66
N ASP A 41 20.85 -6.86 -2.57
CA ASP A 41 20.62 -5.42 -2.70
C ASP A 41 20.01 -4.84 -1.42
N TRP A 42 19.07 -5.55 -0.80
CA TRP A 42 18.46 -5.16 0.46
C TRP A 42 19.48 -5.03 1.59
N ASP A 43 20.36 -6.00 1.76
CA ASP A 43 21.37 -5.99 2.83
C ASP A 43 22.30 -4.79 2.72
N ILE A 44 22.70 -4.43 1.49
CA ILE A 44 23.50 -3.22 1.22
C ILE A 44 22.71 -1.98 1.63
N ILE A 45 21.50 -1.80 1.08
CA ILE A 45 20.65 -0.64 1.33
C ILE A 45 20.33 -0.50 2.81
N TYR A 46 19.96 -1.61 3.47
CA TYR A 46 19.65 -1.61 4.90
C TYR A 46 20.82 -1.17 5.76
N SER A 47 22.05 -1.59 5.38
CA SER A 47 23.27 -1.20 6.10
C SER A 47 23.58 0.30 6.02
N GLU A 48 23.13 0.97 4.94
CA GLU A 48 23.35 2.40 4.67
C GLU A 48 22.27 3.30 5.28
N LEU A 49 21.15 2.72 5.76
CA LEU A 49 20.09 3.48 6.42
C LEU A 49 20.59 4.15 7.72
N PRO A 50 19.98 5.29 8.10
CA PRO A 50 20.19 5.89 9.41
C PRO A 50 19.99 4.88 10.54
N GLU A 51 20.77 5.01 11.63
CA GLU A 51 20.69 4.07 12.76
C GLU A 51 19.29 3.98 13.36
N GLU A 52 18.59 5.10 13.44
CA GLU A 52 17.20 5.17 13.92
C GLU A 52 16.25 4.31 13.08
N ASP A 53 16.41 4.30 11.76
CA ASP A 53 15.61 3.50 10.85
C ASP A 53 15.89 2.00 11.00
N ARG A 54 17.17 1.63 11.17
CA ARG A 54 17.58 0.23 11.37
C ARG A 54 17.07 -0.37 12.67
N ARG A 55 16.63 0.47 13.61
CA ARG A 55 16.00 0.02 14.88
C ARG A 55 14.52 -0.31 14.73
N ILE A 56 13.87 0.08 13.63
CA ILE A 56 12.47 -0.27 13.38
C ILE A 56 12.39 -1.80 13.17
N PRO A 57 11.64 -2.52 14.02
CA PRO A 57 11.52 -3.96 13.90
C PRO A 57 10.74 -4.31 12.64
N LEU A 58 11.26 -5.22 11.83
CA LEU A 58 10.61 -5.71 10.62
C LEU A 58 11.02 -7.15 10.31
N GLN A 59 10.25 -7.82 9.47
CA GLN A 59 10.54 -9.14 8.94
C GLN A 59 10.56 -9.12 7.41
N LEU A 60 11.39 -9.96 6.80
CA LEU A 60 11.45 -10.17 5.37
C LEU A 60 10.80 -11.49 4.99
N PHE A 61 9.92 -11.46 4.01
CA PHE A 61 9.30 -12.65 3.43
C PHE A 61 9.57 -12.74 1.93
N CYS A 62 9.63 -13.97 1.43
CA CYS A 62 9.80 -14.21 0.01
C CYS A 62 8.57 -13.78 -0.78
N GLY A 63 8.75 -12.95 -1.79
CA GLY A 63 7.73 -12.63 -2.77
C GLY A 63 7.38 -13.81 -3.67
N GLY A 64 6.18 -13.80 -4.20
CA GLY A 64 5.67 -14.77 -5.15
C GLY A 64 5.85 -14.31 -6.61
N ARG A 65 5.27 -15.07 -7.54
CA ARG A 65 5.29 -14.80 -8.99
C ARG A 65 4.34 -13.66 -9.40
N SER A 66 3.43 -13.29 -8.52
CA SER A 66 2.46 -12.19 -8.71
C SER A 66 2.34 -11.35 -7.44
N ARG A 67 1.67 -10.17 -7.55
CA ARG A 67 1.32 -9.35 -6.39
C ARG A 67 0.47 -10.15 -5.40
N THR A 68 -0.57 -10.83 -5.88
CA THR A 68 -1.48 -11.64 -5.06
C THR A 68 -0.73 -12.75 -4.32
N GLU A 69 0.18 -13.48 -5.00
CA GLU A 69 0.99 -14.52 -4.37
C GLU A 69 1.97 -13.93 -3.34
N SER A 70 2.53 -12.75 -3.62
CA SER A 70 3.42 -12.06 -2.67
C SER A 70 2.67 -11.64 -1.40
N VAL A 71 1.47 -11.07 -1.53
CA VAL A 71 0.64 -10.73 -0.35
C VAL A 71 0.28 -11.98 0.44
N TRP A 72 -0.13 -13.07 -0.24
CA TRP A 72 -0.40 -14.34 0.43
C TRP A 72 0.79 -14.83 1.25
N ASN A 73 1.99 -14.83 0.66
CA ASN A 73 3.21 -15.22 1.36
C ASN A 73 3.52 -14.35 2.58
N GLY A 74 3.12 -13.08 2.53
CA GLY A 74 3.32 -12.15 3.64
C GLY A 74 2.31 -12.31 4.78
N ILE A 75 1.12 -12.85 4.52
CA ILE A 75 0.05 -12.91 5.51
C ILE A 75 -0.27 -14.32 6.02
N MET A 76 0.14 -15.37 5.30
CA MET A 76 -0.28 -16.75 5.59
C MET A 76 0.10 -17.24 6.99
N ASP A 77 1.18 -16.72 7.56
CA ASP A 77 1.68 -17.09 8.88
C ASP A 77 1.36 -16.02 9.96
N LEU A 78 0.65 -14.94 9.59
CA LEU A 78 0.19 -13.93 10.55
C LEU A 78 -1.06 -14.42 11.29
N PRO A 79 -1.43 -13.82 12.45
CA PRO A 79 -2.69 -14.13 13.11
C PRO A 79 -3.90 -13.98 12.18
N HIS A 80 -4.89 -14.88 12.34
CA HIS A 80 -6.08 -14.93 11.49
C HIS A 80 -7.37 -14.66 12.30
N ASP A 81 -7.24 -13.98 13.42
CA ASP A 81 -8.36 -13.63 14.30
C ASP A 81 -9.02 -12.30 13.90
N ALA A 82 -10.16 -12.03 14.52
CA ALA A 82 -10.94 -10.82 14.26
C ALA A 82 -10.42 -9.58 15.00
N ASP A 83 -9.50 -9.75 15.95
CA ASP A 83 -8.94 -8.65 16.75
C ASP A 83 -7.66 -8.10 16.12
N THR A 84 -7.07 -8.83 15.16
CA THR A 84 -5.90 -8.41 14.40
C THR A 84 -6.31 -7.67 13.12
N LEU A 85 -5.64 -6.56 12.84
CA LEU A 85 -5.77 -5.83 11.57
C LEU A 85 -4.52 -6.02 10.71
N ILE A 86 -4.72 -6.21 9.41
CA ILE A 86 -3.64 -6.32 8.43
C ILE A 86 -3.78 -5.21 7.40
N ALA A 87 -2.73 -4.40 7.23
CA ALA A 87 -2.63 -3.41 6.17
C ALA A 87 -1.75 -3.93 5.02
N VAL A 88 -2.28 -3.94 3.81
CA VAL A 88 -1.50 -4.24 2.60
C VAL A 88 -1.17 -2.93 1.89
N HIS A 89 0.13 -2.67 1.72
CA HIS A 89 0.60 -1.42 1.17
C HIS A 89 1.57 -1.60 -0.01
N ASP A 90 1.38 -0.77 -1.03
CA ASP A 90 2.32 -0.70 -2.15
C ASP A 90 3.59 0.06 -1.73
N ALA A 91 4.74 -0.61 -1.69
CA ALA A 91 6.05 0.02 -1.39
C ALA A 91 6.44 1.17 -2.35
N ALA A 92 5.66 1.37 -3.40
CA ALA A 92 5.81 2.47 -4.37
C ALA A 92 4.95 3.70 -4.05
N ARG A 93 4.34 3.80 -2.85
CA ARG A 93 3.57 4.96 -2.39
C ARG A 93 4.22 5.59 -1.15
N PRO A 94 5.31 6.35 -1.34
CA PRO A 94 6.09 6.87 -0.22
C PRO A 94 5.42 8.04 0.55
N LEU A 95 4.29 8.55 0.06
CA LEU A 95 3.68 9.79 0.55
C LEU A 95 2.50 9.55 1.51
N ILE A 96 2.34 8.33 2.02
CA ILE A 96 1.39 8.07 3.10
C ILE A 96 1.81 8.82 4.36
N THR A 97 0.84 9.22 5.17
CA THR A 97 1.09 9.89 6.44
C THR A 97 0.66 9.02 7.61
N LYS A 98 1.27 9.23 8.77
CA LYS A 98 0.88 8.54 10.00
C LYS A 98 -0.60 8.79 10.36
N GLU A 99 -1.09 9.99 10.08
CA GLU A 99 -2.49 10.36 10.31
C GLU A 99 -3.44 9.54 9.43
N MET A 100 -3.10 9.35 8.15
CA MET A 100 -3.86 8.49 7.24
C MET A 100 -3.85 7.02 7.72
N VAL A 101 -2.69 6.52 8.12
CA VAL A 101 -2.56 5.14 8.65
C VAL A 101 -3.43 4.97 9.88
N ALA A 102 -3.36 5.89 10.85
CA ALA A 102 -4.15 5.82 12.08
C ALA A 102 -5.67 5.86 11.83
N GLU A 103 -6.13 6.68 10.87
CA GLU A 103 -7.56 6.76 10.53
C GLU A 103 -8.04 5.47 9.83
N LEU A 104 -7.18 4.86 8.98
CA LEU A 104 -7.51 3.59 8.34
C LEU A 104 -7.57 2.43 9.36
N TRP A 105 -6.66 2.39 10.35
CA TRP A 105 -6.73 1.43 11.46
C TRP A 105 -8.06 1.54 12.18
N LYS A 106 -8.41 2.74 12.63
CA LYS A 106 -9.66 3.02 13.34
C LYS A 106 -10.90 2.63 12.52
N THR A 107 -10.92 2.96 11.23
CA THR A 107 -12.03 2.61 10.34
C THR A 107 -12.16 1.10 10.19
N ALA A 108 -11.04 0.38 10.01
CA ALA A 108 -11.06 -1.07 9.85
C ALA A 108 -11.42 -1.81 11.16
N GLU A 109 -11.01 -1.29 12.31
CA GLU A 109 -11.43 -1.80 13.63
C GLU A 109 -12.94 -1.74 13.79
N ASP A 110 -13.58 -0.63 13.40
CA ASP A 110 -15.03 -0.41 13.53
C ASP A 110 -15.85 -1.14 12.46
N LYS A 111 -15.34 -1.25 11.21
CA LYS A 111 -16.07 -1.72 10.04
C LYS A 111 -15.59 -3.04 9.44
N GLY A 112 -14.46 -3.57 9.89
CA GLY A 112 -13.84 -4.78 9.34
C GLY A 112 -12.92 -4.53 8.14
N SER A 113 -13.02 -3.37 7.49
CA SER A 113 -12.13 -2.97 6.40
C SER A 113 -12.07 -1.45 6.23
N ALA A 114 -10.96 -0.97 5.64
CA ALA A 114 -10.80 0.43 5.23
C ALA A 114 -9.98 0.50 3.93
N VAL A 115 -10.60 0.98 2.86
CA VAL A 115 -9.99 1.10 1.52
C VAL A 115 -9.94 2.56 1.13
N PRO A 116 -8.76 3.20 1.16
CA PRO A 116 -8.67 4.62 0.87
C PRO A 116 -8.91 4.89 -0.61
N CYS A 117 -9.77 5.86 -0.90
CA CYS A 117 -10.11 6.28 -2.25
C CYS A 117 -10.09 7.80 -2.37
N VAL A 118 -9.77 8.28 -3.56
CA VAL A 118 -9.94 9.68 -3.96
C VAL A 118 -10.85 9.77 -5.18
N GLU A 119 -11.52 10.89 -5.33
CA GLU A 119 -12.37 11.15 -6.50
C GLU A 119 -11.53 11.28 -7.78
N GLU A 120 -12.05 10.77 -8.88
CA GLU A 120 -11.43 10.96 -10.20
C GLU A 120 -11.72 12.38 -10.72
N VAL A 121 -10.66 13.10 -11.03
CA VAL A 121 -10.77 14.50 -11.50
C VAL A 121 -10.75 14.62 -13.03
N ASN A 122 -10.27 13.59 -13.73
CA ASN A 122 -10.18 13.59 -15.19
C ASN A 122 -11.48 13.10 -15.83
N SER A 123 -11.74 13.52 -17.06
CA SER A 123 -12.79 12.92 -17.89
C SER A 123 -12.40 11.50 -18.28
N LEU A 124 -13.29 10.55 -18.06
CA LEU A 124 -13.06 9.13 -18.35
C LEU A 124 -13.78 8.68 -19.61
N ARG A 125 -13.18 7.72 -20.30
CA ARG A 125 -13.79 6.96 -21.40
C ARG A 125 -13.52 5.48 -21.19
N VAL A 126 -14.55 4.64 -21.34
CA VAL A 126 -14.38 3.19 -21.37
C VAL A 126 -14.13 2.73 -22.80
N LYS A 127 -13.25 1.74 -22.98
CA LYS A 127 -13.03 1.07 -24.25
C LYS A 127 -14.20 0.14 -24.54
N ASP A 128 -14.69 0.14 -25.77
CA ASP A 128 -15.85 -0.61 -26.22
C ASP A 128 -15.60 -1.10 -27.66
N ASP A 129 -15.23 -2.36 -27.84
CA ASP A 129 -14.96 -3.07 -29.11
C ASP A 129 -14.28 -2.24 -30.22
N GLY A 130 -13.16 -1.59 -29.85
CA GLY A 130 -12.36 -0.78 -30.81
C GLY A 130 -12.77 0.70 -30.88
N ASP A 131 -13.83 1.07 -30.20
CA ASP A 131 -14.26 2.46 -29.98
C ASP A 131 -14.15 2.84 -28.49
N THR A 132 -14.65 4.00 -28.14
CA THR A 132 -14.71 4.46 -26.75
C THR A 132 -16.01 5.21 -26.50
N ARG A 133 -16.57 5.11 -25.28
CA ARG A 133 -17.70 5.92 -24.85
C ARG A 133 -17.36 6.72 -23.59
N PRO A 134 -17.90 7.94 -23.42
CA PRO A 134 -17.73 8.68 -22.18
C PRO A 134 -18.49 7.99 -21.05
N VAL A 135 -17.98 8.15 -19.83
CA VAL A 135 -18.64 7.75 -18.60
C VAL A 135 -18.65 8.93 -17.62
N ASP A 136 -19.60 8.94 -16.69
CA ASP A 136 -19.59 9.94 -15.65
C ASP A 136 -18.51 9.61 -14.64
N ARG A 137 -17.55 10.52 -14.45
CA ARG A 137 -16.45 10.35 -13.49
C ARG A 137 -16.93 10.29 -12.03
N ALA A 138 -18.13 10.84 -11.74
CA ALA A 138 -18.70 10.79 -10.40
C ALA A 138 -19.02 9.35 -9.93
N ASP A 139 -19.13 8.41 -10.87
CA ASP A 139 -19.34 6.98 -10.56
C ASP A 139 -18.02 6.23 -10.28
N TYR A 140 -16.86 6.90 -10.31
CA TYR A 140 -15.55 6.27 -10.21
C TYR A 140 -14.71 6.85 -9.09
N LEU A 141 -14.06 5.94 -8.35
CA LEU A 141 -13.09 6.27 -7.32
C LEU A 141 -11.72 5.69 -7.70
N VAL A 142 -10.67 6.46 -7.43
CA VAL A 142 -9.29 6.01 -7.57
C VAL A 142 -8.84 5.39 -6.26
N VAL A 143 -8.65 4.08 -6.27
CA VAL A 143 -8.26 3.30 -5.09
C VAL A 143 -6.78 3.50 -4.79
N GLN A 144 -6.47 3.66 -3.51
CA GLN A 144 -5.11 3.75 -3.00
C GLN A 144 -4.79 2.61 -2.04
N THR A 145 -3.57 2.60 -1.52
CA THR A 145 -3.12 1.77 -0.39
C THR A 145 -2.49 2.67 0.66
N PRO A 146 -2.47 2.27 1.97
CA PRO A 146 -2.73 0.93 2.48
C PRO A 146 -4.21 0.56 2.46
N GLN A 147 -4.52 -0.69 2.12
CA GLN A 147 -5.84 -1.28 2.31
C GLN A 147 -5.81 -2.09 3.60
N VAL A 148 -6.69 -1.79 4.51
CA VAL A 148 -6.71 -2.39 5.85
C VAL A 148 -7.90 -3.30 6.00
N PHE A 149 -7.69 -4.49 6.55
CA PHE A 149 -8.73 -5.48 6.78
C PHE A 149 -8.54 -6.17 8.13
N ARG A 150 -9.60 -6.67 8.71
CA ARG A 150 -9.50 -7.68 9.75
C ARG A 150 -8.81 -8.91 9.19
N ALA A 151 -7.93 -9.52 9.99
CA ALA A 151 -7.10 -10.63 9.56
C ALA A 151 -7.91 -11.85 9.14
N ASP A 152 -9.00 -12.18 9.85
CA ASP A 152 -9.89 -13.28 9.51
C ASP A 152 -10.52 -13.09 8.11
N ILE A 153 -11.00 -11.89 7.80
CA ILE A 153 -11.60 -11.54 6.50
C ILE A 153 -10.58 -11.68 5.36
N LEU A 154 -9.40 -11.05 5.53
CA LEU A 154 -8.38 -11.06 4.49
C LEU A 154 -7.86 -12.47 4.23
N HIS A 155 -7.57 -13.23 5.29
CA HIS A 155 -7.07 -14.59 5.18
C HIS A 155 -8.10 -15.50 4.48
N GLU A 156 -9.37 -15.46 4.91
CA GLU A 156 -10.44 -16.25 4.29
C GLU A 156 -10.61 -15.92 2.81
N ALA A 157 -10.56 -14.63 2.45
CA ALA A 157 -10.63 -14.18 1.06
C ALA A 157 -9.48 -14.77 0.23
N TYR A 158 -8.27 -14.78 0.76
CA TYR A 158 -7.10 -15.37 0.09
C TYR A 158 -7.19 -16.88 -0.04
N VAL A 159 -7.73 -17.59 0.94
CA VAL A 159 -7.96 -19.05 0.89
C VAL A 159 -9.01 -19.41 -0.16
N LYS A 160 -10.08 -18.63 -0.25
CA LYS A 160 -11.21 -18.88 -1.18
C LYS A 160 -10.95 -18.36 -2.61
N ARG A 161 -9.87 -17.63 -2.85
CA ARG A 161 -9.62 -17.02 -4.16
C ARG A 161 -9.55 -18.07 -5.28
N ASP A 162 -10.09 -17.71 -6.42
CA ASP A 162 -9.81 -18.45 -7.66
C ASP A 162 -8.34 -18.23 -8.06
N PRO A 163 -7.51 -19.28 -8.16
CA PRO A 163 -6.11 -19.15 -8.56
C PRO A 163 -5.88 -18.53 -9.94
N GLU A 164 -6.86 -18.64 -10.84
CA GLU A 164 -6.80 -18.11 -12.20
C GLU A 164 -7.31 -16.66 -12.29
N ALA A 165 -8.01 -16.16 -11.26
CA ALA A 165 -8.50 -14.80 -11.23
C ALA A 165 -7.34 -13.79 -11.06
N LYS A 166 -7.45 -12.67 -11.77
CA LYS A 166 -6.50 -11.57 -11.67
C LYS A 166 -7.11 -10.45 -10.84
N PHE A 167 -6.49 -10.18 -9.70
CA PHE A 167 -6.85 -9.07 -8.83
C PHE A 167 -5.87 -7.92 -9.01
N THR A 168 -6.38 -6.72 -9.10
CA THR A 168 -5.56 -5.50 -9.15
C THR A 168 -5.22 -4.98 -7.77
N ASP A 169 -6.05 -5.33 -6.75
CA ASP A 169 -5.89 -4.95 -5.36
C ASP A 169 -6.53 -5.99 -4.43
N ASP A 170 -6.40 -5.81 -3.12
CA ASP A 170 -6.90 -6.75 -2.12
C ASP A 170 -8.39 -6.53 -1.85
N ALA A 171 -8.89 -5.31 -2.02
CA ALA A 171 -10.31 -5.00 -1.85
C ALA A 171 -11.19 -5.78 -2.83
N SER A 172 -10.79 -5.87 -4.10
CA SER A 172 -11.52 -6.64 -5.11
C SER A 172 -11.53 -8.15 -4.81
N LEU A 173 -10.44 -8.66 -4.22
CA LEU A 173 -10.36 -10.05 -3.78
C LEU A 173 -11.29 -10.31 -2.58
N VAL A 174 -11.31 -9.41 -1.60
CA VAL A 174 -12.19 -9.49 -0.43
C VAL A 174 -13.66 -9.42 -0.85
N GLN A 175 -14.03 -8.54 -1.79
CA GLN A 175 -15.39 -8.45 -2.33
C GLN A 175 -15.78 -9.73 -3.09
N GLN A 176 -14.88 -10.33 -3.86
CA GLN A 176 -15.17 -11.59 -4.54
C GLN A 176 -15.43 -12.73 -3.55
N ALA A 177 -14.82 -12.70 -2.37
CA ALA A 177 -15.06 -13.68 -1.31
C ALA A 177 -16.41 -13.49 -0.61
N GLY A 178 -17.16 -12.43 -0.94
CA GLY A 178 -18.50 -12.14 -0.41
C GLY A 178 -18.52 -11.18 0.77
N TYR A 179 -17.44 -10.48 1.05
CA TYR A 179 -17.37 -9.46 2.10
C TYR A 179 -17.58 -8.06 1.52
N ASP A 180 -18.23 -7.21 2.28
CA ASP A 180 -18.29 -5.78 1.97
C ASP A 180 -16.97 -5.08 2.30
N ILE A 181 -16.63 -4.07 1.53
CA ILE A 181 -15.52 -3.16 1.82
C ILE A 181 -16.04 -1.79 2.26
N THR A 182 -15.30 -1.15 3.16
CA THR A 182 -15.57 0.22 3.59
C THR A 182 -14.63 1.17 2.87
N VAL A 183 -15.17 2.06 2.06
CA VAL A 183 -14.41 3.15 1.45
C VAL A 183 -14.06 4.18 2.53
N ALA A 184 -12.79 4.55 2.61
CA ALA A 184 -12.27 5.57 3.49
C ALA A 184 -11.68 6.74 2.68
N PRO A 185 -11.56 7.94 3.26
CA PRO A 185 -10.89 9.05 2.58
C PRO A 185 -9.42 8.73 2.28
N GLY A 186 -9.02 8.86 1.01
CA GLY A 186 -7.64 8.88 0.58
C GLY A 186 -7.07 10.30 0.58
N ILE A 187 -5.81 10.44 0.23
CA ILE A 187 -5.14 11.74 0.06
C ILE A 187 -4.58 11.86 -1.36
N PRO A 188 -4.88 12.95 -2.10
CA PRO A 188 -4.43 13.10 -3.48
C PRO A 188 -2.90 13.00 -3.64
N GLU A 189 -2.16 13.42 -2.63
CA GLU A 189 -0.71 13.38 -2.58
C GLU A 189 -0.15 11.96 -2.48
N ASN A 190 -0.93 10.97 -2.04
CA ASN A 190 -0.48 9.57 -1.93
C ASN A 190 -0.40 8.88 -3.30
N ILE A 191 0.38 9.48 -4.20
CA ILE A 191 0.61 8.97 -5.55
C ILE A 191 1.42 7.66 -5.53
N LYS A 192 1.20 6.84 -6.56
CA LYS A 192 2.02 5.65 -6.80
C LYS A 192 3.15 6.00 -7.76
N VAL A 193 4.38 5.89 -7.30
CA VAL A 193 5.57 6.09 -8.12
C VAL A 193 5.72 4.92 -9.09
N THR A 194 5.49 5.16 -10.37
CA THR A 194 5.50 4.13 -11.42
C THR A 194 6.52 4.41 -12.52
N ASN A 195 6.86 5.66 -12.74
CA ASN A 195 7.78 6.13 -13.76
C ASN A 195 8.70 7.23 -13.22
N PRO A 196 9.78 7.62 -13.95
CA PRO A 196 10.73 8.65 -13.48
C PRO A 196 10.11 10.01 -13.17
N MET A 197 9.04 10.43 -13.86
CA MET A 197 8.37 11.70 -13.61
C MET A 197 7.68 11.69 -12.23
N ASP A 198 7.13 10.54 -11.82
CA ASP A 198 6.46 10.42 -10.52
C ASP A 198 7.44 10.63 -9.36
N PHE A 199 8.74 10.30 -9.53
CA PHE A 199 9.78 10.62 -8.53
C PHE A 199 9.93 12.14 -8.35
N ALA A 200 10.01 12.88 -9.45
CA ALA A 200 10.13 14.34 -9.38
C ALA A 200 8.90 14.97 -8.71
N VAL A 201 7.71 14.45 -9.02
CA VAL A 201 6.46 14.90 -8.39
C VAL A 201 6.45 14.55 -6.89
N ALA A 202 6.82 13.33 -6.52
CA ALA A 202 6.87 12.91 -5.11
C ALA A 202 7.87 13.76 -4.32
N GLU A 203 9.05 14.04 -4.88
CA GLU A 203 10.05 14.91 -4.24
C GLU A 203 9.52 16.34 -4.04
N ALA A 204 8.87 16.92 -5.05
CA ALA A 204 8.28 18.24 -4.95
C ALA A 204 7.21 18.31 -3.85
N ILE A 205 6.34 17.30 -3.75
CA ILE A 205 5.32 17.22 -2.70
C ILE A 205 5.97 17.13 -1.32
N MET A 206 6.98 16.28 -1.12
CA MET A 206 7.68 16.16 0.16
C MET A 206 8.37 17.45 0.59
N ARG A 207 9.05 18.14 -0.34
CA ARG A 207 9.68 19.42 -0.05
C ARG A 207 8.65 20.46 0.37
N TYR A 208 7.55 20.57 -0.35
CA TYR A 208 6.44 21.47 0.00
C TYR A 208 5.84 21.19 1.38
N GLN A 209 5.62 19.91 1.72
CA GLN A 209 5.11 19.53 3.04
C GLN A 209 6.10 19.82 4.17
N THR A 210 7.40 19.72 3.90
CA THR A 210 8.45 20.03 4.88
C THR A 210 8.53 21.54 5.14
N ASP A 211 8.43 22.35 4.10
CA ASP A 211 8.47 23.82 4.23
C ASP A 211 7.26 24.34 4.99
N LYS A 212 6.05 23.79 4.71
CA LYS A 212 4.83 24.15 5.47
C LYS A 212 4.87 23.85 6.97
N LYS A 213 5.69 22.88 7.41
CA LYS A 213 5.82 22.54 8.84
C LYS A 213 6.82 23.43 9.57
N ARG A 214 7.58 24.27 8.84
CA ARG A 214 8.56 25.22 9.40
C ARG A 214 8.01 26.63 9.60
N ASP A 215 6.90 26.94 8.94
CA ASP A 215 6.14 28.21 9.10
C ASP A 215 5.04 28.05 10.17
#